data_9d681af5ac7613f9b71ba45a3fafac24
#
_entry.id   9d681af5ac7613f9b71ba45a3fafac24
#
_cell.length_a   1.000
_cell.length_b   1.000
_cell.length_c   1.000
_cell.angle_alpha   90.00
_cell.angle_beta   90.00
_cell.angle_gamma   90.00
#
_symmetry.space_group_name_H-M   'P 1'
#
loop_
_entity.id
_entity.type
_entity.pdbx_description
1 polymer ?
#
loop_
_entity_poly.entity_id
_entity_poly.type
_entity_poly.pdbx_seq_one_letter_code
_entity_poly.pdbx_strand_id
1 'polypeptide(L)'
;MVDYSGYKFVKVEKKDKVALVTLNNPDEMNAIGRPEHAEIEELWQDLNRDNDVHAVILTGAGRAFSAGGDINLMVEGFTNHPLRIPSTSVKRIIVNLINMRKPIIAAINGACAGLGATIALHCDVVIASEKARIGDPHIGVGLIPGDGGIMIWPLLAGMAKAKYYLMTGEMVTAVEAERIGLITKVVPAESLMDEAWALAKKFADGPQMALSLTKQLFNKIIEERVNLLFDATIAYEYQTLNSADHLEAAKSFLEKRSPKFQNLEGEQWVF
;
A
#
# COMPACT_ATOMS: atom_id res chain seq x y z
N MET A 1 23.60 -15.43 -0.60
CA MET A 1 23.35 -13.98 -0.34
C MET A 1 22.52 -13.47 -1.50
N VAL A 2 21.36 -12.88 -1.24
CA VAL A 2 20.52 -12.29 -2.29
C VAL A 2 21.13 -10.96 -2.70
N ASP A 3 21.20 -10.69 -4.04
CA ASP A 3 21.68 -9.44 -4.59
C ASP A 3 20.51 -8.51 -4.88
N TYR A 4 20.49 -7.34 -4.26
CA TYR A 4 19.46 -6.32 -4.44
C TYR A 4 19.90 -5.17 -5.36
N SER A 5 21.09 -5.25 -5.98
CA SER A 5 21.63 -4.18 -6.83
C SER A 5 20.86 -3.95 -8.14
N GLY A 6 20.03 -4.92 -8.53
CA GLY A 6 19.16 -4.83 -9.72
C GLY A 6 17.92 -3.95 -9.54
N TYR A 7 17.51 -3.68 -8.29
CA TYR A 7 16.35 -2.82 -8.01
C TYR A 7 16.70 -1.34 -8.27
N LYS A 8 15.79 -0.62 -8.88
CA LYS A 8 15.94 0.81 -9.20
C LYS A 8 15.04 1.68 -8.35
N PHE A 9 13.79 1.26 -8.20
CA PHE A 9 12.78 1.94 -7.38
C PHE A 9 12.92 1.63 -5.90
N VAL A 10 13.43 0.44 -5.56
CA VAL A 10 13.58 0.02 -4.16
C VAL A 10 15.06 -0.03 -3.80
N LYS A 11 15.42 0.59 -2.69
CA LYS A 11 16.76 0.47 -2.10
C LYS A 11 16.70 -0.45 -0.90
N VAL A 12 17.59 -1.45 -0.82
CA VAL A 12 17.69 -2.38 0.30
C VAL A 12 19.06 -2.27 0.96
N GLU A 13 19.07 -1.94 2.24
CA GLU A 13 20.28 -1.88 3.08
C GLU A 13 20.12 -2.89 4.22
N LYS A 14 21.18 -3.68 4.47
CA LYS A 14 21.16 -4.70 5.53
C LYS A 14 22.08 -4.32 6.67
N LYS A 15 21.58 -4.41 7.89
CA LYS A 15 22.34 -4.23 9.12
C LYS A 15 21.73 -5.06 10.25
N ASP A 16 22.55 -5.74 11.02
CA ASP A 16 22.13 -6.48 12.23
C ASP A 16 20.95 -7.43 12.00
N LYS A 17 20.95 -8.16 10.86
CA LYS A 17 19.88 -9.05 10.41
C LYS A 17 18.55 -8.36 10.08
N VAL A 18 18.53 -7.06 9.98
CA VAL A 18 17.40 -6.24 9.55
C VAL A 18 17.66 -5.74 8.14
N ALA A 19 16.67 -5.86 7.27
CA ALA A 19 16.66 -5.17 5.97
C ALA A 19 15.86 -3.88 6.10
N LEU A 20 16.50 -2.75 5.82
CA LEU A 20 15.84 -1.48 5.58
C LEU A 20 15.52 -1.38 4.09
N VAL A 21 14.24 -1.38 3.78
CA VAL A 21 13.68 -1.20 2.44
C VAL A 21 13.16 0.22 2.32
N THR A 22 13.66 0.95 1.34
CA THR A 22 13.25 2.33 1.06
C THR A 22 12.67 2.41 -0.35
N LEU A 23 11.40 2.82 -0.47
CA LEU A 23 10.81 3.24 -1.75
C LEU A 23 11.53 4.51 -2.19
N ASN A 24 12.16 4.52 -3.36
CA ASN A 24 13.20 5.50 -3.69
C ASN A 24 12.93 6.23 -5.02
N ASN A 25 11.79 6.87 -5.12
CA ASN A 25 11.45 7.85 -6.15
C ASN A 25 10.86 9.13 -5.50
N PRO A 26 11.68 9.86 -4.69
CA PRO A 26 11.18 10.98 -3.86
C PRO A 26 10.62 12.14 -4.66
N ASP A 27 11.09 12.36 -5.90
CA ASP A 27 10.62 13.43 -6.78
C ASP A 27 9.15 13.26 -7.17
N GLU A 28 8.68 12.02 -7.30
CA GLU A 28 7.29 11.65 -7.55
C GLU A 28 6.58 11.14 -6.29
N MET A 29 7.08 11.49 -5.10
CA MET A 29 6.53 11.05 -3.81
C MET A 29 6.38 9.52 -3.71
N ASN A 30 7.33 8.79 -4.29
CA ASN A 30 7.33 7.32 -4.33
C ASN A 30 6.05 6.73 -4.94
N ALA A 31 5.50 7.37 -5.98
CA ALA A 31 4.39 6.84 -6.74
C ALA A 31 4.76 5.49 -7.37
N ILE A 32 3.79 4.59 -7.46
CA ILE A 32 4.00 3.20 -7.89
C ILE A 32 3.37 3.02 -9.26
N GLY A 33 4.22 3.02 -10.29
CA GLY A 33 3.85 2.74 -11.67
C GLY A 33 4.10 1.28 -12.06
N ARG A 34 4.07 0.99 -13.38
CA ARG A 34 4.25 -0.38 -13.87
C ARG A 34 5.62 -1.00 -13.57
N PRO A 35 6.74 -0.27 -13.76
CA PRO A 35 8.06 -0.81 -13.42
C PRO A 35 8.20 -1.12 -11.93
N GLU A 36 7.67 -0.24 -11.09
CA GLU A 36 7.71 -0.33 -9.64
C GLU A 36 6.90 -1.52 -9.12
N HIS A 37 5.76 -1.84 -9.77
CA HIS A 37 4.97 -3.04 -9.45
C HIS A 37 5.81 -4.31 -9.55
N ALA A 38 6.60 -4.47 -10.61
CA ALA A 38 7.42 -5.66 -10.81
C ALA A 38 8.50 -5.78 -9.72
N GLU A 39 9.18 -4.67 -9.41
CA GLU A 39 10.20 -4.66 -8.36
C GLU A 39 9.61 -5.00 -6.98
N ILE A 40 8.48 -4.39 -6.61
CA ILE A 40 7.84 -4.65 -5.32
C ILE A 40 7.32 -6.10 -5.24
N GLU A 41 6.81 -6.65 -6.34
CA GLU A 41 6.34 -8.04 -6.40
C GLU A 41 7.47 -9.04 -6.12
N GLU A 42 8.66 -8.83 -6.71
CA GLU A 42 9.83 -9.69 -6.55
C GLU A 42 10.50 -9.50 -5.19
N LEU A 43 10.54 -8.27 -4.70
CA LEU A 43 11.19 -7.89 -3.44
C LEU A 43 10.80 -8.79 -2.27
N TRP A 44 9.50 -9.05 -2.09
CA TRP A 44 9.02 -9.86 -0.97
C TRP A 44 9.55 -11.30 -1.01
N GLN A 45 9.66 -11.85 -2.21
CA GLN A 45 10.20 -13.20 -2.39
C GLN A 45 11.70 -13.24 -2.10
N ASP A 46 12.44 -12.24 -2.56
CA ASP A 46 13.89 -12.13 -2.34
C ASP A 46 14.21 -11.91 -0.86
N LEU A 47 13.50 -11.01 -0.20
CA LEU A 47 13.61 -10.81 1.24
C LEU A 47 13.27 -12.09 2.03
N ASN A 48 12.26 -12.84 1.58
CA ASN A 48 11.87 -14.09 2.24
C ASN A 48 12.93 -15.19 2.10
N ARG A 49 13.66 -15.22 0.96
CA ARG A 49 14.74 -16.19 0.68
C ARG A 49 16.07 -15.81 1.33
N ASP A 50 16.29 -14.53 1.67
CA ASP A 50 17.57 -14.06 2.21
C ASP A 50 17.77 -14.49 3.67
N ASN A 51 18.62 -15.49 3.90
CA ASN A 51 18.89 -16.02 5.25
C ASN A 51 19.59 -15.01 6.17
N ASP A 52 20.18 -13.93 5.64
CA ASP A 52 20.81 -12.88 6.44
C ASP A 52 19.79 -11.84 6.96
N VAL A 53 18.50 -11.94 6.56
CA VAL A 53 17.42 -11.05 6.97
C VAL A 53 16.45 -11.78 7.88
N HIS A 54 16.20 -11.25 9.06
CA HIS A 54 15.27 -11.78 10.07
C HIS A 54 14.06 -10.86 10.31
N ALA A 55 14.19 -9.55 10.03
CA ALA A 55 13.11 -8.58 10.10
C ALA A 55 13.29 -7.52 9.01
N VAL A 56 12.22 -6.83 8.65
CA VAL A 56 12.21 -5.82 7.59
C VAL A 56 11.59 -4.52 8.12
N ILE A 57 12.20 -3.39 7.77
CA ILE A 57 11.62 -2.06 7.88
C ILE A 57 11.33 -1.59 6.46
N LEU A 58 10.11 -1.13 6.20
CA LEU A 58 9.69 -0.50 4.95
C LEU A 58 9.40 0.98 5.19
N THR A 59 10.01 1.86 4.42
CA THR A 59 9.79 3.31 4.49
C THR A 59 9.89 3.96 3.10
N GLY A 60 9.63 5.26 3.00
CA GLY A 60 9.78 6.03 1.77
C GLY A 60 10.91 7.05 1.84
N ALA A 61 11.61 7.27 0.74
CA ALA A 61 12.56 8.36 0.61
C ALA A 61 11.85 9.73 0.54
N GLY A 62 12.50 10.74 1.11
CA GLY A 62 11.99 12.11 1.06
C GLY A 62 10.78 12.36 1.96
N ARG A 63 9.80 13.12 1.45
CA ARG A 63 8.67 13.64 2.24
C ARG A 63 7.44 12.73 2.32
N ALA A 64 7.41 11.63 1.58
CA ALA A 64 6.28 10.72 1.51
C ALA A 64 6.72 9.28 1.75
N PHE A 65 5.83 8.46 2.28
CA PHE A 65 5.97 7.02 2.21
C PHE A 65 5.71 6.56 0.77
N SER A 66 4.51 6.81 0.25
CA SER A 66 4.14 6.63 -1.15
C SER A 66 2.83 7.38 -1.44
N ALA A 67 2.75 8.03 -2.61
CA ALA A 67 1.54 8.68 -3.10
C ALA A 67 0.52 7.70 -3.72
N GLY A 68 0.85 6.40 -3.80
CA GLY A 68 0.01 5.39 -4.44
C GLY A 68 0.27 5.28 -5.94
N GLY A 69 -0.76 4.97 -6.72
CA GLY A 69 -0.65 4.82 -8.18
C GLY A 69 -0.25 6.11 -8.90
N ASP A 70 0.47 5.96 -10.02
CA ASP A 70 0.86 7.10 -10.87
C ASP A 70 -0.32 7.57 -11.74
N ILE A 71 -0.86 8.76 -11.41
CA ILE A 71 -2.00 9.34 -12.11
C ILE A 71 -1.67 9.72 -13.57
N ASN A 72 -0.42 10.10 -13.87
CA ASN A 72 -0.02 10.42 -15.24
C ASN A 72 -0.15 9.18 -16.14
N LEU A 73 0.30 8.02 -15.65
CA LEU A 73 0.13 6.75 -16.36
C LEU A 73 -1.33 6.35 -16.50
N MET A 74 -2.19 6.67 -15.54
CA MET A 74 -3.64 6.42 -15.65
C MET A 74 -4.25 7.22 -16.79
N VAL A 75 -3.93 8.52 -16.90
CA VAL A 75 -4.41 9.38 -18.00
C VAL A 75 -3.86 8.94 -19.35
N GLU A 76 -2.57 8.66 -19.44
CA GLU A 76 -1.93 8.20 -20.68
C GLU A 76 -2.53 6.86 -21.15
N GLY A 77 -2.73 5.94 -20.23
CA GLY A 77 -3.34 4.66 -20.53
C GLY A 77 -4.75 4.78 -21.09
N PHE A 78 -5.56 5.71 -20.59
CA PHE A 78 -6.91 5.95 -21.09
C PHE A 78 -6.93 6.56 -22.51
N THR A 79 -5.96 7.43 -22.82
CA THR A 79 -5.92 8.13 -24.10
C THR A 79 -5.28 7.33 -25.23
N ASN A 80 -4.30 6.50 -24.95
CA ASN A 80 -3.45 5.88 -25.96
C ASN A 80 -3.60 4.35 -26.07
N HIS A 81 -3.94 3.68 -24.97
CA HIS A 81 -4.15 2.22 -24.94
C HIS A 81 -5.14 1.88 -23.82
N PRO A 82 -6.03 0.90 -24.02
CA PRO A 82 -6.78 0.35 -22.90
C PRO A 82 -5.76 -0.13 -21.87
N LEU A 83 -5.83 0.41 -20.65
CA LEU A 83 -4.95 0.04 -19.55
C LEU A 83 -5.00 -1.48 -19.33
N ARG A 84 -4.08 -2.20 -19.95
CA ARG A 84 -3.80 -3.59 -19.62
C ARG A 84 -2.80 -3.58 -18.45
N ILE A 85 -3.24 -3.05 -17.29
CA ILE A 85 -2.53 -3.39 -16.06
C ILE A 85 -2.83 -4.87 -15.86
N PRO A 86 -1.81 -5.73 -15.80
CA PRO A 86 -2.07 -7.11 -15.42
C PRO A 86 -2.69 -7.07 -14.01
N SER A 87 -3.98 -7.31 -13.91
CA SER A 87 -4.71 -7.39 -12.63
C SER A 87 -4.02 -8.32 -11.62
N THR A 88 -3.22 -9.23 -12.12
CA THR A 88 -2.43 -10.18 -11.34
C THR A 88 -1.24 -9.54 -10.62
N SER A 89 -0.70 -8.39 -11.05
CA SER A 89 0.50 -7.81 -10.42
C SER A 89 0.18 -7.27 -9.02
N VAL A 90 -0.86 -6.44 -8.86
CA VAL A 90 -1.27 -5.92 -7.55
C VAL A 90 -1.62 -7.06 -6.60
N LYS A 91 -2.35 -8.07 -7.08
CA LYS A 91 -2.66 -9.27 -6.29
C LYS A 91 -1.39 -9.98 -5.84
N ARG A 92 -0.38 -10.13 -6.72
CA ARG A 92 0.89 -10.77 -6.37
C ARG A 92 1.70 -9.96 -5.37
N ILE A 93 1.70 -8.62 -5.46
CA ILE A 93 2.33 -7.75 -4.46
C ILE A 93 1.77 -8.09 -3.06
N ILE A 94 0.45 -8.07 -2.90
CA ILE A 94 -0.18 -8.30 -1.60
C ILE A 94 -0.04 -9.76 -1.15
N VAL A 95 -0.26 -10.74 -2.05
CA VAL A 95 -0.12 -12.15 -1.71
C VAL A 95 1.32 -12.50 -1.31
N ASN A 96 2.33 -11.98 -2.02
CA ASN A 96 3.73 -12.21 -1.66
C ASN A 96 4.08 -11.57 -0.32
N LEU A 97 3.56 -10.36 -0.04
CA LEU A 97 3.75 -9.65 1.22
C LEU A 97 3.18 -10.43 2.42
N ILE A 98 1.92 -10.87 2.33
CA ILE A 98 1.28 -11.64 3.43
C ILE A 98 1.88 -13.05 3.60
N ASN A 99 2.46 -13.62 2.55
CA ASN A 99 3.14 -14.92 2.61
C ASN A 99 4.59 -14.82 3.07
N MET A 100 5.13 -13.62 3.25
CA MET A 100 6.47 -13.44 3.77
C MET A 100 6.52 -13.89 5.24
N ARG A 101 7.54 -14.69 5.57
CA ARG A 101 7.67 -15.31 6.91
C ARG A 101 8.31 -14.39 7.95
N LYS A 102 8.99 -13.33 7.49
CA LYS A 102 9.72 -12.42 8.36
C LYS A 102 8.83 -11.26 8.79
N PRO A 103 8.92 -10.80 10.03
CA PRO A 103 8.20 -9.60 10.47
C PRO A 103 8.56 -8.39 9.63
N ILE A 104 7.54 -7.60 9.27
CA ILE A 104 7.69 -6.36 8.50
C ILE A 104 7.07 -5.20 9.29
N ILE A 105 7.84 -4.14 9.42
CA ILE A 105 7.42 -2.90 10.06
C ILE A 105 7.32 -1.83 8.97
N ALA A 106 6.13 -1.26 8.76
CA ALA A 106 5.99 -0.05 7.96
C ALA A 106 6.28 1.17 8.83
N ALA A 107 7.28 1.95 8.44
CA ALA A 107 7.65 3.23 9.05
C ALA A 107 7.16 4.36 8.14
N ILE A 108 5.96 4.89 8.41
CA ILE A 108 5.28 5.88 7.56
C ILE A 108 5.81 7.28 7.88
N ASN A 109 6.70 7.79 7.03
CA ASN A 109 7.38 9.07 7.23
C ASN A 109 6.58 10.30 6.77
N GLY A 110 5.50 10.12 5.99
CA GLY A 110 4.72 11.23 5.45
C GLY A 110 3.43 10.77 4.78
N ALA A 111 3.09 11.33 3.61
CA ALA A 111 1.91 10.91 2.85
C ALA A 111 1.98 9.43 2.47
N CYS A 112 0.89 8.70 2.70
CA CYS A 112 0.77 7.27 2.46
C CYS A 112 -0.64 7.02 1.88
N ALA A 113 -0.75 6.82 0.57
CA ALA A 113 -2.01 6.81 -0.14
C ALA A 113 -2.19 5.60 -1.07
N GLY A 114 -3.44 5.21 -1.35
CA GLY A 114 -3.81 4.17 -2.31
C GLY A 114 -3.01 2.88 -2.12
N LEU A 115 -2.37 2.38 -3.20
CA LEU A 115 -1.55 1.17 -3.15
C LEU A 115 -0.41 1.27 -2.10
N GLY A 116 0.18 2.47 -1.90
CA GLY A 116 1.17 2.68 -0.84
C GLY A 116 0.59 2.43 0.55
N ALA A 117 -0.60 2.94 0.83
CA ALA A 117 -1.31 2.67 2.09
C ALA A 117 -1.71 1.20 2.21
N THR A 118 -2.18 0.60 1.13
CA THR A 118 -2.52 -0.82 1.08
C THR A 118 -1.31 -1.68 1.46
N ILE A 119 -0.12 -1.44 0.88
CA ILE A 119 1.11 -2.14 1.23
C ILE A 119 1.48 -1.93 2.70
N ALA A 120 1.47 -0.67 3.18
CA ALA A 120 1.83 -0.35 4.56
C ALA A 120 0.90 -1.04 5.57
N LEU A 121 -0.41 -1.03 5.31
CA LEU A 121 -1.43 -1.62 6.20
C LEU A 121 -1.43 -3.16 6.20
N HIS A 122 -0.84 -3.81 5.21
CA HIS A 122 -0.61 -5.26 5.19
C HIS A 122 0.71 -5.67 5.87
N CYS A 123 1.54 -4.73 6.32
CA CYS A 123 2.69 -5.03 7.18
C CYS A 123 2.22 -5.44 8.58
N ASP A 124 3.09 -6.15 9.32
CA ASP A 124 2.73 -6.70 10.64
C ASP A 124 2.59 -5.62 11.71
N VAL A 125 3.39 -4.55 11.62
CA VAL A 125 3.33 -3.39 12.52
C VAL A 125 3.45 -2.13 11.68
N VAL A 126 2.61 -1.14 11.98
CA VAL A 126 2.64 0.17 11.32
C VAL A 126 2.93 1.24 12.35
N ILE A 127 4.08 1.90 12.20
CA ILE A 127 4.48 3.07 12.99
C ILE A 127 4.45 4.28 12.06
N ALA A 128 3.81 5.36 12.46
CA ALA A 128 3.72 6.56 11.65
C ALA A 128 4.29 7.79 12.36
N SER A 129 4.92 8.65 11.59
CA SER A 129 5.21 10.02 12.02
C SER A 129 3.89 10.75 12.33
N GLU A 130 3.88 11.57 13.38
CA GLU A 130 2.74 12.44 13.71
C GLU A 130 2.30 13.35 12.54
N LYS A 131 3.22 13.62 11.60
CA LYS A 131 2.97 14.44 10.40
C LYS A 131 2.38 13.63 9.25
N ALA A 132 2.31 12.31 9.37
CA ALA A 132 1.83 11.45 8.31
C ALA A 132 0.32 11.61 8.07
N ARG A 133 -0.06 11.37 6.82
CA ARG A 133 -1.45 11.23 6.42
C ARG A 133 -1.61 9.92 5.66
N ILE A 134 -2.60 9.14 6.06
CA ILE A 134 -2.82 7.78 5.55
C ILE A 134 -4.22 7.74 4.95
N GLY A 135 -4.39 7.15 3.78
CA GLY A 135 -5.72 7.05 3.21
C GLY A 135 -5.78 6.30 1.89
N ASP A 136 -7.00 6.12 1.45
CA ASP A 136 -7.30 5.48 0.18
C ASP A 136 -8.21 6.39 -0.66
N PRO A 137 -7.62 7.35 -1.40
CA PRO A 137 -8.38 8.38 -2.11
C PRO A 137 -8.88 7.93 -3.49
N HIS A 138 -8.95 6.63 -3.80
CA HIS A 138 -9.40 6.10 -5.09
C HIS A 138 -10.72 6.70 -5.55
N ILE A 139 -11.68 6.88 -4.65
CA ILE A 139 -12.98 7.45 -4.98
C ILE A 139 -12.86 8.89 -5.52
N GLY A 140 -11.87 9.66 -5.04
CA GLY A 140 -11.60 11.02 -5.52
C GLY A 140 -11.11 11.09 -6.95
N VAL A 141 -10.58 9.98 -7.48
CA VAL A 141 -10.19 9.81 -8.88
C VAL A 141 -11.14 8.89 -9.65
N GLY A 142 -12.37 8.71 -9.16
CA GLY A 142 -13.43 7.94 -9.83
C GLY A 142 -13.16 6.43 -9.86
N LEU A 143 -12.36 5.91 -8.94
CA LEU A 143 -12.03 4.48 -8.82
C LEU A 143 -12.57 3.89 -7.52
N ILE A 144 -12.84 2.60 -7.52
CA ILE A 144 -13.00 1.86 -6.28
C ILE A 144 -11.61 1.55 -5.68
N PRO A 145 -11.49 1.34 -4.36
CA PRO A 145 -10.24 0.91 -3.70
C PRO A 145 -9.99 -0.59 -3.95
N GLY A 146 -9.69 -0.97 -5.21
CA GLY A 146 -9.59 -2.34 -5.66
C GLY A 146 -8.27 -3.03 -5.40
N ASP A 147 -7.23 -2.27 -5.05
CA ASP A 147 -5.87 -2.72 -4.83
C ASP A 147 -5.63 -3.43 -3.48
N GLY A 148 -6.64 -3.52 -2.62
CA GLY A 148 -6.59 -4.21 -1.34
C GLY A 148 -7.14 -3.43 -0.15
N GLY A 149 -7.41 -2.14 -0.30
CA GLY A 149 -7.96 -1.30 0.76
C GLY A 149 -9.25 -1.89 1.35
N ILE A 150 -10.18 -2.32 0.51
CA ILE A 150 -11.45 -2.96 0.95
C ILE A 150 -11.22 -4.20 1.83
N MET A 151 -10.12 -4.90 1.68
CA MET A 151 -9.82 -6.12 2.46
C MET A 151 -9.25 -5.82 3.83
N ILE A 152 -8.32 -4.87 3.91
CA ILE A 152 -7.54 -4.63 5.12
C ILE A 152 -8.18 -3.60 6.07
N TRP A 153 -8.76 -2.52 5.55
CA TRP A 153 -9.35 -1.46 6.39
C TRP A 153 -10.42 -1.97 7.37
N PRO A 154 -11.38 -2.83 6.93
CA PRO A 154 -12.39 -3.37 7.86
C PRO A 154 -11.83 -4.23 8.97
N LEU A 155 -10.71 -4.92 8.72
CA LEU A 155 -10.03 -5.75 9.72
C LEU A 155 -9.34 -4.91 10.80
N LEU A 156 -8.80 -3.74 10.41
CA LEU A 156 -8.06 -2.86 11.31
C LEU A 156 -8.96 -1.85 12.03
N ALA A 157 -9.75 -1.07 11.27
CA ALA A 157 -10.54 0.04 11.82
C ALA A 157 -12.03 -0.30 12.01
N GLY A 158 -12.44 -1.52 11.66
CA GLY A 158 -13.83 -1.94 11.67
C GLY A 158 -14.64 -1.43 10.48
N MET A 159 -15.73 -2.12 10.15
CA MET A 159 -16.54 -1.91 8.94
C MET A 159 -17.08 -0.48 8.80
N ALA A 160 -17.53 0.13 9.90
CA ALA A 160 -18.14 1.46 9.85
C ALA A 160 -17.12 2.55 9.44
N LYS A 161 -15.93 2.52 10.03
CA LYS A 161 -14.85 3.46 9.69
C LYS A 161 -14.27 3.20 8.31
N ALA A 162 -14.08 1.92 7.96
CA ALA A 162 -13.64 1.55 6.63
C ALA A 162 -14.58 2.10 5.55
N LYS A 163 -15.89 1.88 5.66
CA LYS A 163 -16.87 2.44 4.72
C LYS A 163 -16.80 3.95 4.64
N TYR A 164 -16.73 4.65 5.78
CA TYR A 164 -16.66 6.10 5.78
C TYR A 164 -15.45 6.60 4.99
N TYR A 165 -14.24 6.17 5.35
CA TYR A 165 -13.01 6.66 4.73
C TYR A 165 -12.84 6.22 3.28
N LEU A 166 -13.15 4.96 2.97
CA LEU A 166 -13.02 4.45 1.60
C LEU A 166 -14.07 5.04 0.63
N MET A 167 -15.26 5.40 1.12
CA MET A 167 -16.32 6.01 0.30
C MET A 167 -16.20 7.52 0.20
N THR A 168 -15.54 8.20 1.15
CA THR A 168 -15.27 9.64 1.09
C THR A 168 -13.94 9.96 0.45
N GLY A 169 -12.96 9.03 0.48
CA GLY A 169 -11.59 9.26 0.05
C GLY A 169 -10.80 10.18 0.97
N GLU A 170 -11.30 10.47 2.17
CA GLU A 170 -10.63 11.35 3.11
C GLU A 170 -9.33 10.74 3.65
N MET A 171 -8.29 11.57 3.67
CA MET A 171 -7.00 11.20 4.27
C MET A 171 -7.04 11.36 5.79
N VAL A 172 -6.73 10.29 6.51
CA VAL A 172 -6.70 10.23 7.97
C VAL A 172 -5.38 10.81 8.50
N THR A 173 -5.41 11.63 9.55
CA THR A 173 -4.18 11.99 10.28
C THR A 173 -3.61 10.78 11.00
N ALA A 174 -2.30 10.73 11.22
CA ALA A 174 -1.67 9.61 11.95
C ALA A 174 -2.31 9.39 13.34
N VAL A 175 -2.60 10.48 14.07
CA VAL A 175 -3.25 10.43 15.39
C VAL A 175 -4.64 9.80 15.31
N GLU A 176 -5.46 10.17 14.33
CA GLU A 176 -6.77 9.55 14.13
C GLU A 176 -6.63 8.09 13.67
N ALA A 177 -5.65 7.79 12.81
CA ALA A 177 -5.38 6.42 12.35
C ALA A 177 -5.03 5.47 13.52
N GLU A 178 -4.22 5.92 14.47
CA GLU A 178 -3.94 5.18 15.71
C GLU A 178 -5.21 5.04 16.56
N ARG A 179 -5.95 6.13 16.76
CA ARG A 179 -7.17 6.14 17.58
C ARG A 179 -8.24 5.16 17.09
N ILE A 180 -8.37 5.00 15.76
CA ILE A 180 -9.36 4.07 15.18
C ILE A 180 -8.81 2.65 15.00
N GLY A 181 -7.57 2.40 15.37
CA GLY A 181 -6.91 1.09 15.23
C GLY A 181 -6.40 0.77 13.82
N LEU A 182 -6.35 1.75 12.91
CA LEU A 182 -5.85 1.56 11.56
C LEU A 182 -4.34 1.31 11.53
N ILE A 183 -3.59 1.93 12.46
CA ILE A 183 -2.16 1.74 12.63
C ILE A 183 -1.83 1.43 14.08
N THR A 184 -0.61 0.94 14.32
CA THR A 184 -0.18 0.46 15.64
C THR A 184 0.23 1.61 16.57
N LYS A 185 0.99 2.60 16.06
CA LYS A 185 1.61 3.63 16.91
C LYS A 185 1.94 4.90 16.11
N VAL A 186 1.75 6.06 16.76
CA VAL A 186 2.24 7.37 16.29
C VAL A 186 3.42 7.80 17.13
N VAL A 187 4.41 8.40 16.49
CA VAL A 187 5.62 8.92 17.15
C VAL A 187 6.02 10.29 16.56
N PRO A 188 6.80 11.12 17.27
CA PRO A 188 7.43 12.30 16.68
C PRO A 188 8.24 11.94 15.44
N ALA A 189 8.23 12.84 14.44
CA ALA A 189 8.86 12.56 13.14
C ALA A 189 10.34 12.17 13.26
N GLU A 190 11.07 12.82 14.16
CA GLU A 190 12.49 12.57 14.42
C GLU A 190 12.75 11.22 15.10
N SER A 191 11.75 10.63 15.76
CA SER A 191 11.86 9.34 16.45
C SER A 191 11.45 8.15 15.61
N LEU A 192 10.86 8.37 14.42
CA LEU A 192 10.23 7.32 13.63
C LEU A 192 11.19 6.15 13.33
N MET A 193 12.37 6.47 12.82
CA MET A 193 13.33 5.44 12.41
C MET A 193 13.97 4.75 13.62
N ASP A 194 14.23 5.46 14.72
CA ASP A 194 14.76 4.85 15.93
C ASP A 194 13.78 3.83 16.53
N GLU A 195 12.49 4.18 16.58
CA GLU A 195 11.43 3.27 17.04
C GLU A 195 11.28 2.06 16.11
N ALA A 196 11.31 2.26 14.78
CA ALA A 196 11.25 1.17 13.82
C ALA A 196 12.47 0.23 13.95
N TRP A 197 13.68 0.78 14.08
CA TRP A 197 14.89 0.00 14.29
C TRP A 197 14.91 -0.76 15.60
N ALA A 198 14.48 -0.14 16.70
CA ALA A 198 14.38 -0.79 18.01
C ALA A 198 13.45 -2.02 17.95
N LEU A 199 12.28 -1.87 17.30
CA LEU A 199 11.32 -2.97 17.13
C LEU A 199 11.85 -4.04 16.17
N ALA A 200 12.43 -3.64 15.03
CA ALA A 200 12.99 -4.58 14.06
C ALA A 200 14.13 -5.41 14.67
N LYS A 201 14.98 -4.78 15.48
CA LYS A 201 16.04 -5.49 16.21
C LYS A 201 15.45 -6.49 17.22
N LYS A 202 14.41 -6.09 17.97
CA LYS A 202 13.70 -7.01 18.87
C LYS A 202 13.15 -8.24 18.12
N PHE A 203 12.60 -8.06 16.92
CA PHE A 203 12.15 -9.18 16.09
C PHE A 203 13.33 -9.98 15.55
N ALA A 204 14.39 -9.34 15.05
CA ALA A 204 15.54 -10.03 14.47
C ALA A 204 16.31 -10.87 15.49
N ASP A 205 16.38 -10.46 16.75
CA ASP A 205 16.98 -11.18 17.85
C ASP A 205 16.02 -12.18 18.53
N GLY A 206 14.73 -12.18 18.16
CA GLY A 206 13.69 -12.99 18.75
C GLY A 206 13.62 -14.44 18.21
N PRO A 207 12.67 -15.24 18.71
CA PRO A 207 12.50 -16.65 18.32
C PRO A 207 11.87 -16.73 16.93
N GLN A 208 12.68 -16.81 15.88
CA GLN A 208 12.27 -16.68 14.47
C GLN A 208 11.16 -17.65 14.07
N MET A 209 11.22 -18.91 14.51
CA MET A 209 10.18 -19.89 14.21
C MET A 209 8.83 -19.47 14.81
N ALA A 210 8.81 -19.06 16.08
CA ALA A 210 7.59 -18.64 16.76
C ALA A 210 7.00 -17.37 16.13
N LEU A 211 7.83 -16.36 15.83
CA LEU A 211 7.42 -15.14 15.14
C LEU A 211 6.81 -15.45 13.77
N SER A 212 7.51 -16.25 12.97
CA SER A 212 7.04 -16.65 11.64
C SER A 212 5.70 -17.38 11.68
N LEU A 213 5.55 -18.39 12.56
CA LEU A 213 4.32 -19.16 12.66
C LEU A 213 3.16 -18.32 13.21
N THR A 214 3.42 -17.43 14.16
CA THR A 214 2.42 -16.49 14.68
C THR A 214 1.92 -15.56 13.56
N LYS A 215 2.84 -14.94 12.81
CA LYS A 215 2.49 -14.11 11.64
C LYS A 215 1.64 -14.89 10.63
N GLN A 216 2.06 -16.10 10.26
CA GLN A 216 1.33 -16.92 9.29
C GLN A 216 -0.10 -17.22 9.73
N LEU A 217 -0.34 -17.46 11.03
CA LEU A 217 -1.69 -17.70 11.54
C LEU A 217 -2.58 -16.45 11.44
N PHE A 218 -2.07 -15.27 11.79
CA PHE A 218 -2.80 -14.03 11.58
C PHE A 218 -3.06 -13.76 10.09
N ASN A 219 -2.07 -14.03 9.24
CA ASN A 219 -2.21 -13.82 7.80
C ASN A 219 -3.21 -14.77 7.14
N LYS A 220 -3.57 -15.92 7.75
CA LYS A 220 -4.69 -16.74 7.28
C LYS A 220 -6.02 -15.98 7.25
N ILE A 221 -6.24 -15.08 8.21
CA ILE A 221 -7.45 -14.24 8.23
C ILE A 221 -7.45 -13.26 7.05
N ILE A 222 -6.28 -12.68 6.74
CA ILE A 222 -6.12 -11.79 5.60
C ILE A 222 -6.27 -12.57 4.29
N GLU A 223 -5.64 -13.75 4.19
CA GLU A 223 -5.72 -14.64 3.02
C GLU A 223 -7.18 -15.03 2.70
N GLU A 224 -8.00 -15.29 3.71
CA GLU A 224 -9.43 -15.54 3.53
C GLU A 224 -10.12 -14.37 2.83
N ARG A 225 -9.83 -13.11 3.23
CA ARG A 225 -10.37 -11.90 2.61
C ARG A 225 -9.85 -11.70 1.19
N VAL A 226 -8.56 -11.94 0.97
CA VAL A 226 -7.94 -11.92 -0.35
C VAL A 226 -8.64 -12.90 -1.29
N ASN A 227 -8.82 -14.15 -0.87
CA ASN A 227 -9.48 -15.18 -1.68
C ASN A 227 -10.96 -14.88 -1.95
N LEU A 228 -11.65 -14.24 -1.00
CA LEU A 228 -13.06 -13.89 -1.15
C LEU A 228 -13.28 -12.69 -2.06
N LEU A 229 -12.44 -11.66 -1.97
CA LEU A 229 -12.76 -10.35 -2.51
C LEU A 229 -11.85 -9.90 -3.65
N PHE A 230 -10.56 -10.31 -3.68
CA PHE A 230 -9.56 -9.65 -4.54
C PHE A 230 -9.92 -9.69 -6.02
N ASP A 231 -10.35 -10.83 -6.54
CA ASP A 231 -10.67 -10.95 -7.97
C ASP A 231 -11.88 -10.10 -8.36
N ALA A 232 -12.88 -9.98 -7.46
CA ALA A 232 -14.01 -9.09 -7.65
C ALA A 232 -13.61 -7.61 -7.57
N THR A 233 -12.75 -7.23 -6.60
CA THR A 233 -12.30 -5.83 -6.47
C THR A 233 -11.50 -5.39 -7.68
N ILE A 234 -10.59 -6.22 -8.18
CA ILE A 234 -9.84 -5.93 -9.42
C ILE A 234 -10.78 -5.81 -10.63
N ALA A 235 -11.77 -6.69 -10.75
CA ALA A 235 -12.73 -6.62 -11.86
C ALA A 235 -13.54 -5.31 -11.82
N TYR A 236 -13.98 -4.88 -10.64
CA TYR A 236 -14.73 -3.63 -10.48
C TYR A 236 -13.83 -2.40 -10.60
N GLU A 237 -12.59 -2.46 -10.13
CA GLU A 237 -11.62 -1.38 -10.37
C GLU A 237 -11.37 -1.21 -11.86
N TYR A 238 -11.24 -2.30 -12.62
CA TYR A 238 -11.09 -2.25 -14.07
C TYR A 238 -12.31 -1.63 -14.76
N GLN A 239 -13.54 -1.87 -14.26
CA GLN A 239 -14.74 -1.20 -14.76
C GLN A 239 -14.67 0.31 -14.50
N THR A 240 -14.31 0.71 -13.28
CA THR A 240 -14.20 2.13 -12.95
C THR A 240 -13.03 2.81 -13.67
N LEU A 241 -11.90 2.14 -13.90
CA LEU A 241 -10.79 2.62 -14.74
C LEU A 241 -11.22 2.99 -16.16
N ASN A 242 -12.22 2.30 -16.71
CA ASN A 242 -12.75 2.56 -18.06
C ASN A 242 -13.96 3.51 -18.07
N SER A 243 -14.31 4.13 -16.92
CA SER A 243 -15.43 5.05 -16.81
C SER A 243 -15.08 6.46 -17.27
N ALA A 244 -16.10 7.20 -17.73
CA ALA A 244 -15.97 8.62 -18.05
C ALA A 244 -15.63 9.45 -16.79
N ASP A 245 -16.11 9.05 -15.63
CA ASP A 245 -15.83 9.70 -14.33
C ASP A 245 -14.37 9.59 -13.93
N HIS A 246 -13.74 8.43 -14.15
CA HIS A 246 -12.30 8.29 -13.90
C HIS A 246 -11.48 9.19 -14.82
N LEU A 247 -11.81 9.24 -16.13
CA LEU A 247 -11.13 10.13 -17.07
C LEU A 247 -11.28 11.60 -16.68
N GLU A 248 -12.49 12.01 -16.30
CA GLU A 248 -12.76 13.38 -15.82
C GLU A 248 -11.97 13.70 -14.54
N ALA A 249 -12.00 12.79 -13.56
CA ALA A 249 -11.29 12.95 -12.30
C ALA A 249 -9.76 13.05 -12.51
N ALA A 250 -9.20 12.17 -13.31
CA ALA A 250 -7.77 12.17 -13.61
C ALA A 250 -7.34 13.45 -14.35
N LYS A 251 -8.12 13.92 -15.35
CA LYS A 251 -7.87 15.20 -16.04
C LYS A 251 -8.00 16.37 -15.09
N SER A 252 -9.05 16.41 -14.27
CA SER A 252 -9.29 17.51 -13.32
C SER A 252 -8.18 17.62 -12.28
N PHE A 253 -7.61 16.48 -11.85
CA PHE A 253 -6.46 16.43 -10.95
C PHE A 253 -5.22 17.09 -11.58
N LEU A 254 -4.89 16.76 -12.83
CA LEU A 254 -3.78 17.37 -13.57
C LEU A 254 -4.00 18.86 -13.82
N GLU A 255 -5.24 19.25 -14.10
CA GLU A 255 -5.66 20.64 -14.34
C GLU A 255 -5.87 21.45 -13.04
N LYS A 256 -5.73 20.80 -11.87
CA LYS A 256 -5.95 21.39 -10.53
C LYS A 256 -7.33 22.05 -10.37
N ARG A 257 -8.36 21.42 -10.88
CA ARG A 257 -9.77 21.82 -10.75
C ARG A 257 -10.60 20.71 -10.09
N SER A 258 -11.81 21.05 -9.66
CA SER A 258 -12.76 20.03 -9.17
C SER A 258 -13.32 19.22 -10.34
N PRO A 259 -13.45 17.88 -10.19
CA PRO A 259 -14.08 17.04 -11.20
C PRO A 259 -15.59 17.32 -11.31
N LYS A 260 -16.13 17.07 -12.49
CA LYS A 260 -17.58 17.11 -12.76
C LYS A 260 -18.03 15.71 -13.15
N PHE A 261 -18.40 14.91 -12.16
CA PHE A 261 -18.87 13.56 -12.39
C PHE A 261 -20.20 13.53 -13.12
N GLN A 262 -20.39 12.49 -13.95
CA GLN A 262 -21.65 12.24 -14.61
C GLN A 262 -22.57 11.51 -13.64
N ASN A 263 -23.81 12.03 -13.50
CA ASN A 263 -24.83 11.29 -12.77
C ASN A 263 -25.29 10.13 -13.66
N LEU A 264 -25.19 8.92 -13.15
CA LEU A 264 -25.80 7.75 -13.79
C LEU A 264 -27.32 7.81 -13.57
N GLU A 265 -28.11 7.94 -14.64
CA GLU A 265 -29.55 7.97 -14.58
C GLU A 265 -30.15 6.67 -15.19
N GLY A 266 -31.13 6.11 -14.52
CA GLY A 266 -31.95 5.00 -15.03
C GLY A 266 -31.16 3.71 -15.31
N GLU A 267 -31.33 3.13 -16.50
CA GLU A 267 -30.79 1.83 -16.92
C GLU A 267 -29.27 1.81 -17.20
N GLN A 268 -28.56 2.90 -16.95
CA GLN A 268 -27.10 2.96 -17.13
C GLN A 268 -26.34 2.16 -16.07
N TRP A 269 -26.99 1.75 -14.99
CA TRP A 269 -26.45 0.80 -14.03
C TRP A 269 -26.49 -0.61 -14.63
N VAL A 270 -25.40 -1.02 -15.27
CA VAL A 270 -25.22 -2.41 -15.71
C VAL A 270 -24.43 -3.13 -14.61
N PHE A 271 -25.13 -3.97 -13.85
CA PHE A 271 -24.54 -4.91 -12.93
C PHE A 271 -24.48 -6.29 -13.54
#